data_c3e0af53b802d87288a3ecf1a8f932f0
#
_entry.id   c3e0af53b802d87288a3ecf1a8f932f0
#
_cell.length_a   1.000
_cell.length_b   1.000
_cell.length_c   1.000
_cell.angle_alpha   90.00
_cell.angle_beta   90.00
_cell.angle_gamma   90.00
#
_symmetry.space_group_name_H-M   'P 1'
#
loop_
_entity.id
_entity.type
_entity.pdbx_description
1 polymer ?
#
loop_
_entity_poly.entity_id
_entity_poly.type
_entity_poly.pdbx_seq_one_letter_code
_entity_poly.pdbx_strand_id
1 'polypeptide(L)'
;MGLPALALVLVAGLLHTQASPPARSFQLDYEEDCFRKDGSPFRYISGSIHYARVPRPAWRDRLLKMYMSGLSAVQVYIPWNYHEPLPGVYDFAGDRDVEAFLDLTAELGLLVILRPGPYICAEWEMGGLPAWLLWKPDIILRSSDPAYLAAVDSWLHVLLPKIKPRLYQHGGNIISVQVENEYGSYYACDYGYLQHLLGSFRALLGSEVLLFTTDGTRAEELRCGTLQGLYATVDFGPGSNVTEAFGAQRQVEPKGPLVNSEYYTGWLDYWGEAHASTSSVRVARGLEDMLQLGASVNMQYMFHGGTNFAYWSGADFKDQYKPVTTSYDYDAPLSEAGDPTEKLFAIRTVISKFQPLPVGPMPPATPKYAYGWVALRKYADLLDVLDVLCPSGPIQSQFPLTFEAIKQVHGFVLYRTQLPRDVLDPATLGAPPHSICDRGYVMLQKEYQGTLERDGQTALHVTGSTGDTLDVLLENMGRISFGANISDFKGLLGNLSLDSSPLRNWLIYPLAIDTAIQQGWPHAALPKSSSGGRAGPAFYTGTFETPGIAWDTFVKFPGWSKGQLWINGFNLGRYWPLRGPQQTLFVPGSVLHVGRPNNITVLELEGAPSTPLLLFLDRPLFNRTLSRST
;
A
#
# COMPACT_ATOMS: atom_id res chain seq x y z
N MET A 1 -28.95 -79.81 47.36
CA MET A 1 -27.60 -79.35 47.47
C MET A 1 -27.11 -79.06 46.06
N GLY A 2 -27.16 -77.90 45.62
CA GLY A 2 -26.76 -77.48 44.28
C GLY A 2 -25.92 -76.21 44.39
N LEU A 3 -24.68 -76.25 43.99
CA LEU A 3 -23.77 -75.13 43.88
C LEU A 3 -24.02 -74.38 42.58
N PRO A 4 -24.05 -73.00 42.57
CA PRO A 4 -24.14 -72.27 41.33
C PRO A 4 -22.76 -72.05 40.70
N ALA A 5 -22.62 -72.28 39.41
CA ALA A 5 -21.45 -71.98 38.58
C ALA A 5 -21.33 -70.47 38.36
N LEU A 6 -20.16 -69.96 38.71
CA LEU A 6 -19.77 -68.55 38.43
C LEU A 6 -19.31 -68.43 37.00
N ALA A 7 -20.01 -67.72 36.13
CA ALA A 7 -19.58 -67.41 34.77
C ALA A 7 -18.72 -66.14 34.79
N LEU A 8 -17.43 -66.28 34.46
CA LEU A 8 -16.46 -65.19 34.30
C LEU A 8 -16.66 -64.59 32.88
N VAL A 9 -17.22 -63.39 32.81
CA VAL A 9 -17.28 -62.63 31.54
C VAL A 9 -15.97 -61.85 31.40
N LEU A 10 -15.11 -62.32 30.48
CA LEU A 10 -13.94 -61.56 30.01
C LEU A 10 -14.40 -60.48 29.07
N VAL A 11 -14.40 -59.21 29.52
CA VAL A 11 -14.58 -58.02 28.67
C VAL A 11 -13.20 -57.72 28.04
N ALA A 12 -13.00 -58.16 26.79
CA ALA A 12 -11.87 -57.72 25.98
C ALA A 12 -12.08 -56.24 25.57
N GLY A 13 -11.42 -55.37 26.30
CA GLY A 13 -11.34 -53.94 25.89
C GLY A 13 -10.55 -53.78 24.61
N LEU A 14 -11.24 -53.51 23.50
CA LEU A 14 -10.62 -53.02 22.28
C LEU A 14 -10.07 -51.62 22.53
N LEU A 15 -8.80 -51.53 22.89
CA LEU A 15 -8.03 -50.29 22.79
C LEU A 15 -7.98 -49.86 21.31
N HIS A 16 -8.92 -49.01 20.90
CA HIS A 16 -8.76 -48.25 19.68
C HIS A 16 -7.57 -47.30 19.89
N THR A 17 -6.40 -47.70 19.44
CA THR A 17 -5.31 -46.74 19.20
C THR A 17 -5.82 -45.82 18.09
N GLN A 18 -6.34 -44.66 18.46
CA GLN A 18 -6.52 -43.57 17.51
C GLN A 18 -5.11 -43.27 16.96
N ALA A 19 -4.86 -43.69 15.72
CA ALA A 19 -3.68 -43.26 15.00
C ALA A 19 -3.69 -41.73 15.03
N SER A 20 -2.63 -41.14 15.56
CA SER A 20 -2.45 -39.70 15.50
C SER A 20 -2.65 -39.26 14.06
N PRO A 21 -3.41 -38.19 13.80
CA PRO A 21 -3.57 -37.72 12.43
C PRO A 21 -2.17 -37.55 11.80
N PRO A 22 -1.97 -37.91 10.53
CA PRO A 22 -0.68 -37.81 9.89
C PRO A 22 -0.16 -36.39 10.04
N ALA A 23 1.13 -36.26 10.38
CA ALA A 23 1.76 -34.96 10.57
C ALA A 23 1.63 -34.13 9.29
N ARG A 24 1.03 -32.95 9.41
CA ARG A 24 0.88 -32.00 8.27
C ARG A 24 2.26 -31.50 7.85
N SER A 25 2.55 -31.58 6.57
CA SER A 25 3.84 -31.15 6.03
C SER A 25 3.70 -30.41 4.71
N PHE A 26 4.59 -29.44 4.49
CA PHE A 26 4.78 -28.79 3.20
C PHE A 26 6.29 -28.63 2.97
N GLN A 27 6.82 -29.25 1.92
CA GLN A 27 8.27 -29.38 1.71
C GLN A 27 8.64 -29.32 0.23
N LEU A 28 9.91 -29.06 -0.04
CA LEU A 28 10.53 -29.19 -1.35
C LEU A 28 10.85 -30.66 -1.62
N ASP A 29 10.60 -31.09 -2.84
CA ASP A 29 11.08 -32.35 -3.38
C ASP A 29 12.06 -32.06 -4.53
N TYR A 30 13.35 -32.27 -4.25
CA TYR A 30 14.42 -32.06 -5.23
C TYR A 30 14.61 -33.22 -6.19
N GLU A 31 13.99 -34.38 -5.93
CA GLU A 31 14.06 -35.53 -6.83
C GLU A 31 13.02 -35.42 -7.95
N GLU A 32 11.80 -35.04 -7.59
CA GLU A 32 10.69 -34.87 -8.52
C GLU A 32 10.45 -33.40 -8.96
N ASP A 33 11.31 -32.50 -8.57
CA ASP A 33 11.24 -31.06 -8.90
C ASP A 33 9.85 -30.43 -8.60
N CYS A 34 9.26 -30.77 -7.45
CA CYS A 34 7.94 -30.29 -7.05
C CYS A 34 7.85 -29.92 -5.57
N PHE A 35 6.72 -29.35 -5.14
CA PHE A 35 6.34 -29.33 -3.73
C PHE A 35 5.66 -30.64 -3.34
N ARG A 36 5.80 -31.03 -2.06
CA ARG A 36 4.98 -32.05 -1.43
C ARG A 36 4.15 -31.47 -0.30
N LYS A 37 2.85 -31.72 -0.36
CA LYS A 37 1.92 -31.42 0.71
C LYS A 37 1.39 -32.73 1.29
N ASP A 38 1.64 -32.98 2.56
CA ASP A 38 1.27 -34.22 3.26
C ASP A 38 1.76 -35.48 2.51
N GLY A 39 3.00 -35.41 2.01
CA GLY A 39 3.65 -36.49 1.26
C GLY A 39 3.23 -36.62 -0.20
N SER A 40 2.21 -35.93 -0.68
CA SER A 40 1.76 -36.00 -2.08
C SER A 40 2.31 -34.84 -2.90
N PRO A 41 2.66 -35.05 -4.18
CA PRO A 41 3.03 -33.95 -5.08
C PRO A 41 1.96 -32.87 -5.09
N PHE A 42 2.40 -31.64 -5.03
CA PHE A 42 1.51 -30.48 -4.92
C PHE A 42 2.00 -29.30 -5.75
N ARG A 43 1.06 -28.59 -6.34
CA ARG A 43 1.29 -27.33 -7.04
C ARG A 43 0.21 -26.35 -6.60
N TYR A 44 0.60 -25.15 -6.22
CA TYR A 44 -0.38 -24.09 -5.95
C TYR A 44 -0.55 -23.17 -7.15
N ILE A 45 -1.75 -22.62 -7.26
CA ILE A 45 -2.07 -21.44 -8.07
C ILE A 45 -2.62 -20.41 -7.10
N SER A 46 -1.92 -19.30 -6.93
CA SER A 46 -2.27 -18.28 -5.94
C SER A 46 -2.46 -16.90 -6.58
N GLY A 47 -3.01 -15.97 -5.83
CA GLY A 47 -3.15 -14.57 -6.20
C GLY A 47 -2.82 -13.66 -5.03
N SER A 48 -2.26 -12.48 -5.31
CA SER A 48 -1.92 -11.50 -4.28
C SER A 48 -3.12 -10.63 -3.91
N ILE A 49 -3.28 -10.38 -2.63
CA ILE A 49 -4.23 -9.44 -2.04
C ILE A 49 -3.58 -8.74 -0.85
N HIS A 50 -3.74 -7.42 -0.79
CA HIS A 50 -3.26 -6.62 0.33
C HIS A 50 -4.42 -6.26 1.25
N TYR A 51 -4.57 -6.93 2.39
CA TYR A 51 -5.65 -6.65 3.36
C TYR A 51 -5.65 -5.18 3.82
N ALA A 52 -4.48 -4.54 3.86
CA ALA A 52 -4.34 -3.13 4.23
C ALA A 52 -4.97 -2.15 3.20
N ARG A 53 -5.22 -2.60 1.97
CA ARG A 53 -5.87 -1.85 0.89
C ARG A 53 -7.35 -2.14 0.73
N VAL A 54 -7.90 -3.02 1.57
CA VAL A 54 -9.29 -3.50 1.50
C VAL A 54 -9.93 -3.33 2.87
N PRO A 55 -11.06 -2.62 3.00
CA PRO A 55 -11.78 -2.53 4.27
C PRO A 55 -12.18 -3.92 4.78
N ARG A 56 -12.05 -4.15 6.09
CA ARG A 56 -12.35 -5.44 6.72
C ARG A 56 -13.68 -6.07 6.31
N PRO A 57 -14.80 -5.33 6.22
CA PRO A 57 -16.07 -5.90 5.79
C PRO A 57 -16.08 -6.50 4.38
N ALA A 58 -15.12 -6.09 3.53
CA ALA A 58 -15.01 -6.57 2.17
C ALA A 58 -14.04 -7.78 2.01
N TRP A 59 -13.26 -8.15 3.03
CA TRP A 59 -12.29 -9.24 2.95
C TRP A 59 -12.90 -10.55 2.50
N ARG A 60 -14.03 -10.93 3.10
CA ARG A 60 -14.72 -12.20 2.78
C ARG A 60 -15.16 -12.28 1.32
N ASP A 61 -15.74 -11.20 0.80
CA ASP A 61 -16.18 -11.12 -0.60
C ASP A 61 -15.00 -11.30 -1.56
N ARG A 62 -13.90 -10.60 -1.32
CA ARG A 62 -12.69 -10.68 -2.17
C ARG A 62 -12.07 -12.08 -2.13
N LEU A 63 -11.87 -12.63 -0.95
CA LEU A 63 -11.29 -13.97 -0.77
C LEU A 63 -12.20 -15.07 -1.35
N LEU A 64 -13.52 -14.96 -1.21
CA LEU A 64 -14.45 -15.91 -1.80
C LEU A 64 -14.39 -15.88 -3.34
N LYS A 65 -14.32 -14.69 -3.95
CA LYS A 65 -14.14 -14.55 -5.40
C LYS A 65 -12.82 -15.14 -5.87
N MET A 66 -11.75 -14.96 -5.10
CA MET A 66 -10.44 -15.56 -5.38
C MET A 66 -10.53 -17.10 -5.34
N TYR A 67 -11.14 -17.67 -4.30
CA TYR A 67 -11.39 -19.11 -4.19
C TYR A 67 -12.23 -19.63 -5.36
N MET A 68 -13.33 -18.99 -5.69
CA MET A 68 -14.23 -19.36 -6.79
C MET A 68 -13.58 -19.19 -8.18
N SER A 69 -12.50 -18.43 -8.27
CA SER A 69 -11.69 -18.34 -9.50
C SER A 69 -10.82 -19.58 -9.72
N GLY A 70 -10.75 -20.48 -8.75
CA GLY A 70 -9.94 -21.70 -8.80
C GLY A 70 -8.57 -21.57 -8.13
N LEU A 71 -8.31 -20.49 -7.39
CA LEU A 71 -7.07 -20.34 -6.63
C LEU A 71 -7.04 -21.33 -5.46
N SER A 72 -5.90 -21.98 -5.24
CA SER A 72 -5.66 -22.86 -4.09
C SER A 72 -4.99 -22.14 -2.92
N ALA A 73 -4.39 -20.98 -3.18
CA ALA A 73 -3.71 -20.18 -2.19
C ALA A 73 -3.89 -18.67 -2.45
N VAL A 74 -3.60 -17.86 -1.45
CA VAL A 74 -3.46 -16.40 -1.56
C VAL A 74 -2.07 -15.99 -1.07
N GLN A 75 -1.50 -14.97 -1.70
CA GLN A 75 -0.27 -14.35 -1.27
C GLN A 75 -0.59 -13.08 -0.49
N VAL A 76 -0.06 -12.97 0.72
CA VAL A 76 -0.40 -11.92 1.69
C VAL A 76 0.85 -11.18 2.11
N TYR A 77 0.84 -9.86 1.94
CA TYR A 77 1.92 -8.95 2.34
C TYR A 77 1.58 -8.26 3.64
N ILE A 78 2.55 -8.12 4.55
CA ILE A 78 2.36 -7.43 5.83
C ILE A 78 3.22 -6.16 5.86
N PRO A 79 2.60 -4.96 5.73
CA PRO A 79 3.35 -3.71 5.83
C PRO A 79 3.73 -3.42 7.30
N TRP A 80 5.00 -3.33 7.61
CA TRP A 80 5.46 -3.04 8.96
C TRP A 80 4.96 -1.68 9.45
N ASN A 81 5.07 -0.62 8.64
CA ASN A 81 4.63 0.74 8.99
C ASN A 81 3.12 0.88 9.23
N TYR A 82 2.32 -0.05 8.72
CA TYR A 82 0.87 -0.09 8.97
C TYR A 82 0.55 -0.54 10.39
N HIS A 83 1.39 -1.41 10.95
CA HIS A 83 1.22 -1.99 12.28
C HIS A 83 2.04 -1.32 13.37
N GLU A 84 3.14 -0.65 13.03
CA GLU A 84 4.01 0.10 13.97
C GLU A 84 4.18 1.54 13.47
N PRO A 85 3.14 2.39 13.57
CA PRO A 85 3.18 3.77 13.09
C PRO A 85 4.19 4.65 13.85
N LEU A 86 4.49 4.32 15.09
CA LEU A 86 5.53 4.93 15.93
C LEU A 86 6.35 3.84 16.61
N PRO A 87 7.63 4.09 16.94
CA PRO A 87 8.49 3.09 17.58
C PRO A 87 7.87 2.48 18.83
N GLY A 88 7.68 1.15 18.86
CA GLY A 88 7.12 0.42 19.97
C GLY A 88 5.60 0.56 20.15
N VAL A 89 4.91 1.26 19.25
CA VAL A 89 3.44 1.39 19.27
C VAL A 89 2.84 0.51 18.19
N TYR A 90 2.25 -0.61 18.60
CA TYR A 90 1.70 -1.62 17.68
C TYR A 90 0.18 -1.55 17.61
N ASP A 91 -0.37 -1.70 16.40
CA ASP A 91 -1.80 -1.74 16.15
C ASP A 91 -2.16 -2.93 15.25
N PHE A 92 -2.97 -3.84 15.78
CA PHE A 92 -3.51 -5.02 15.10
C PHE A 92 -5.04 -5.08 15.21
N ALA A 93 -5.71 -3.93 15.41
CA ALA A 93 -7.16 -3.85 15.57
C ALA A 93 -7.86 -3.43 14.27
N GLY A 94 -9.16 -3.73 14.15
CA GLY A 94 -9.99 -3.30 13.02
C GLY A 94 -9.47 -3.78 11.68
N ASP A 95 -9.22 -2.88 10.73
CA ASP A 95 -8.67 -3.18 9.40
C ASP A 95 -7.20 -3.64 9.45
N ARG A 96 -6.54 -3.50 10.61
CA ARG A 96 -5.15 -3.96 10.86
C ARG A 96 -5.07 -5.34 11.50
N ASP A 97 -6.18 -6.03 11.68
CA ASP A 97 -6.25 -7.36 12.28
C ASP A 97 -5.83 -8.44 11.27
N VAL A 98 -4.52 -8.56 11.05
CA VAL A 98 -3.95 -9.56 10.12
C VAL A 98 -4.25 -10.99 10.57
N GLU A 99 -4.35 -11.24 11.88
CA GLU A 99 -4.70 -12.57 12.40
C GLU A 99 -6.10 -12.98 11.96
N ALA A 100 -7.09 -12.09 12.09
CA ALA A 100 -8.46 -12.34 11.60
C ALA A 100 -8.51 -12.50 10.08
N PHE A 101 -7.68 -11.77 9.33
CA PHE A 101 -7.58 -11.95 7.88
C PHE A 101 -7.05 -13.33 7.51
N LEU A 102 -5.99 -13.80 8.17
CA LEU A 102 -5.41 -15.12 7.95
C LEU A 102 -6.38 -16.24 8.37
N ASP A 103 -7.07 -16.09 9.50
CA ASP A 103 -8.09 -17.04 9.97
C ASP A 103 -9.25 -17.15 8.95
N LEU A 104 -9.64 -16.04 8.34
CA LEU A 104 -10.66 -16.02 7.28
C LEU A 104 -10.20 -16.75 6.00
N THR A 105 -8.92 -16.65 5.62
CA THR A 105 -8.38 -17.43 4.49
C THR A 105 -8.45 -18.92 4.76
N ALA A 106 -8.18 -19.36 6.00
CA ALA A 106 -8.28 -20.75 6.42
C ALA A 106 -9.73 -21.25 6.40
N GLU A 107 -10.68 -20.45 6.91
CA GLU A 107 -12.10 -20.74 6.87
C GLU A 107 -12.61 -20.98 5.44
N LEU A 108 -12.12 -20.21 4.49
CA LEU A 108 -12.47 -20.33 3.07
C LEU A 108 -11.71 -21.43 2.31
N GLY A 109 -10.84 -22.18 2.99
CA GLY A 109 -10.08 -23.28 2.40
C GLY A 109 -8.91 -22.83 1.52
N LEU A 110 -8.45 -21.59 1.64
CA LEU A 110 -7.30 -21.07 0.93
C LEU A 110 -6.01 -21.29 1.74
N LEU A 111 -4.96 -21.77 1.10
CA LEU A 111 -3.62 -21.75 1.66
C LEU A 111 -3.04 -20.33 1.60
N VAL A 112 -1.98 -20.09 2.37
CA VAL A 112 -1.33 -18.78 2.40
C VAL A 112 0.16 -18.90 2.11
N ILE A 113 0.63 -18.03 1.20
CA ILE A 113 2.03 -17.70 1.01
C ILE A 113 2.22 -16.35 1.69
N LEU A 114 3.00 -16.31 2.77
CA LEU A 114 3.12 -15.10 3.58
C LEU A 114 4.38 -14.32 3.21
N ARG A 115 4.24 -13.01 3.08
CA ARG A 115 5.35 -12.08 2.80
C ARG A 115 5.41 -10.99 3.88
N PRO A 116 6.04 -11.31 5.04
CA PRO A 116 6.08 -10.40 6.20
C PRO A 116 7.19 -9.35 6.13
N GLY A 117 7.98 -9.33 5.10
CA GLY A 117 9.07 -8.39 4.92
C GLY A 117 10.39 -8.80 5.58
N PRO A 118 11.07 -7.83 6.26
CA PRO A 118 10.61 -6.51 6.76
C PRO A 118 10.27 -5.47 5.70
N TYR A 119 10.91 -5.49 4.55
CA TYR A 119 10.58 -4.69 3.37
C TYR A 119 9.70 -5.52 2.41
N ILE A 120 8.63 -4.92 1.89
CA ILE A 120 7.65 -5.63 1.05
C ILE A 120 7.47 -5.03 -0.35
N CYS A 121 8.09 -3.91 -0.68
CA CYS A 121 7.83 -3.16 -1.91
C CYS A 121 6.37 -2.71 -2.02
N ALA A 122 5.58 -3.40 -2.82
CA ALA A 122 4.11 -3.31 -2.92
C ALA A 122 3.57 -1.94 -3.35
N GLU A 123 4.39 -1.06 -3.88
CA GLU A 123 4.07 0.36 -4.16
C GLU A 123 3.36 1.03 -2.96
N TRP A 124 3.61 0.46 -1.80
CA TRP A 124 3.18 0.96 -0.51
C TRP A 124 4.20 1.97 0.02
N GLU A 125 3.75 2.94 0.79
CA GLU A 125 4.59 4.00 1.36
C GLU A 125 5.88 3.42 1.96
N MET A 126 7.05 3.86 1.48
CA MET A 126 8.39 3.42 1.87
C MET A 126 8.63 1.89 1.78
N GLY A 127 7.91 1.20 0.87
CA GLY A 127 8.01 -0.27 0.74
C GLY A 127 7.61 -1.04 2.01
N GLY A 128 6.77 -0.46 2.85
CA GLY A 128 6.30 -1.02 4.10
C GLY A 128 7.21 -0.74 5.30
N LEU A 129 8.39 -0.18 5.12
CA LEU A 129 9.27 0.21 6.22
C LEU A 129 8.73 1.45 6.94
N PRO A 130 8.82 1.54 8.27
CA PRO A 130 8.40 2.75 8.99
C PRO A 130 9.30 3.94 8.72
N ALA A 131 8.70 5.09 8.40
CA ALA A 131 9.44 6.32 8.15
C ALA A 131 10.21 6.83 9.36
N TRP A 132 9.81 6.44 10.59
CA TRP A 132 10.56 6.79 11.80
C TRP A 132 11.95 6.16 11.87
N LEU A 133 12.27 5.16 11.05
CA LEU A 133 13.64 4.68 10.87
C LEU A 133 14.58 5.81 10.40
N LEU A 134 14.07 6.71 9.57
CA LEU A 134 14.81 7.87 9.05
C LEU A 134 14.98 9.01 10.09
N TRP A 135 14.42 8.89 11.31
CA TRP A 135 14.73 9.82 12.41
C TRP A 135 16.20 9.73 12.83
N LYS A 136 16.85 8.61 12.48
CA LYS A 136 18.30 8.47 12.53
C LYS A 136 18.85 8.71 11.11
N PRO A 137 19.40 9.92 10.81
CA PRO A 137 19.74 10.32 9.43
C PRO A 137 20.82 9.46 8.75
N ASP A 138 21.65 8.80 9.52
CA ASP A 138 22.75 7.94 9.09
C ASP A 138 22.39 6.46 9.01
N ILE A 139 21.13 6.10 9.24
CA ILE A 139 20.68 4.70 9.14
C ILE A 139 20.81 4.18 7.71
N ILE A 140 21.32 2.97 7.58
CA ILE A 140 21.40 2.29 6.28
C ILE A 140 20.32 1.20 6.25
N LEU A 141 19.25 1.49 5.54
CA LEU A 141 18.11 0.57 5.42
C LEU A 141 18.50 -0.69 4.65
N ARG A 142 17.83 -1.81 4.96
CA ARG A 142 18.02 -3.10 4.27
C ARG A 142 19.49 -3.54 4.23
N SER A 143 20.16 -3.44 5.36
CA SER A 143 21.58 -3.76 5.52
C SER A 143 21.88 -4.30 6.92
N SER A 144 23.13 -4.65 7.17
CA SER A 144 23.63 -5.04 8.50
C SER A 144 23.87 -3.84 9.43
N ASP A 145 23.34 -2.65 9.13
CA ASP A 145 23.39 -1.52 10.06
C ASP A 145 22.80 -1.91 11.41
N PRO A 146 23.53 -1.76 12.53
CA PRO A 146 23.08 -2.22 13.84
C PRO A 146 21.77 -1.58 14.31
N ALA A 147 21.52 -0.31 13.95
CA ALA A 147 20.28 0.36 14.33
C ALA A 147 19.09 -0.18 13.52
N TYR A 148 19.31 -0.45 12.23
CA TYR A 148 18.30 -1.06 11.38
C TYR A 148 17.97 -2.48 11.85
N LEU A 149 18.98 -3.33 12.10
CA LEU A 149 18.78 -4.69 12.59
C LEU A 149 18.06 -4.72 13.93
N ALA A 150 18.39 -3.83 14.86
CA ALA A 150 17.71 -3.76 16.16
C ALA A 150 16.20 -3.45 16.01
N ALA A 151 15.84 -2.54 15.09
CA ALA A 151 14.45 -2.23 14.81
C ALA A 151 13.73 -3.42 14.14
N VAL A 152 14.36 -4.06 13.16
CA VAL A 152 13.85 -5.27 12.49
C VAL A 152 13.60 -6.40 13.48
N ASP A 153 14.56 -6.67 14.36
CA ASP A 153 14.42 -7.72 15.38
C ASP A 153 13.26 -7.44 16.33
N SER A 154 13.10 -6.18 16.77
CA SER A 154 11.97 -5.78 17.61
C SER A 154 10.63 -6.05 16.91
N TRP A 155 10.51 -5.69 15.63
CA TRP A 155 9.33 -5.95 14.83
C TRP A 155 9.05 -7.45 14.65
N LEU A 156 10.05 -8.22 14.24
CA LEU A 156 9.89 -9.66 14.01
C LEU A 156 9.51 -10.42 15.28
N HIS A 157 10.01 -10.00 16.46
CA HIS A 157 9.63 -10.57 17.77
C HIS A 157 8.16 -10.28 18.14
N VAL A 158 7.54 -9.25 17.58
CA VAL A 158 6.10 -9.00 17.74
C VAL A 158 5.27 -9.75 16.71
N LEU A 159 5.68 -9.72 15.44
CA LEU A 159 4.91 -10.29 14.34
C LEU A 159 4.97 -11.81 14.30
N LEU A 160 6.16 -12.40 14.27
CA LEU A 160 6.32 -13.82 13.95
C LEU A 160 5.70 -14.78 15.01
N PRO A 161 5.65 -14.45 16.32
CA PRO A 161 4.89 -15.25 17.28
C PRO A 161 3.38 -15.31 17.00
N LYS A 162 2.80 -14.27 16.37
CA LYS A 162 1.39 -14.27 15.93
C LYS A 162 1.16 -15.16 14.70
N ILE A 163 2.19 -15.27 13.85
CA ILE A 163 2.17 -16.07 12.62
C ILE A 163 2.38 -17.56 12.90
N LYS A 164 3.29 -17.89 13.80
CA LYS A 164 3.72 -19.27 14.09
C LYS A 164 2.58 -20.26 14.32
N PRO A 165 1.51 -19.96 15.08
CA PRO A 165 0.39 -20.89 15.28
C PRO A 165 -0.40 -21.17 13.99
N ARG A 166 -0.28 -20.29 12.97
CA ARG A 166 -0.99 -20.37 11.69
C ARG A 166 -0.18 -21.07 10.59
N LEU A 167 1.03 -21.52 10.90
CA LEU A 167 1.82 -22.34 9.97
C LEU A 167 1.12 -23.67 9.70
N TYR A 168 1.28 -24.18 8.48
CA TYR A 168 0.60 -25.40 8.03
C TYR A 168 0.88 -26.61 8.92
N GLN A 169 2.13 -26.81 9.31
CA GLN A 169 2.56 -27.88 10.22
C GLN A 169 2.00 -27.75 11.65
N HIS A 170 1.55 -26.56 12.07
CA HIS A 170 0.93 -26.32 13.37
C HIS A 170 -0.62 -26.33 13.31
N GLY A 171 -1.20 -26.75 12.18
CA GLY A 171 -2.65 -26.82 12.02
C GLY A 171 -3.28 -25.63 11.29
N GLY A 172 -2.50 -24.59 10.96
CA GLY A 172 -2.92 -23.45 10.16
C GLY A 172 -2.90 -23.70 8.66
N ASN A 173 -2.79 -22.65 7.87
CA ASN A 173 -2.83 -22.72 6.41
C ASN A 173 -1.66 -22.00 5.71
N ILE A 174 -0.69 -21.47 6.46
CA ILE A 174 0.51 -20.83 5.90
C ILE A 174 1.51 -21.91 5.48
N ILE A 175 1.73 -22.07 4.18
CA ILE A 175 2.60 -23.12 3.62
C ILE A 175 4.04 -22.68 3.41
N SER A 176 4.28 -21.38 3.20
CA SER A 176 5.62 -20.82 3.01
C SER A 176 5.67 -19.36 3.44
N VAL A 177 6.88 -18.91 3.76
CA VAL A 177 7.14 -17.54 4.23
C VAL A 177 8.31 -16.96 3.45
N GLN A 178 8.10 -15.83 2.80
CA GLN A 178 9.17 -15.10 2.13
C GLN A 178 9.99 -14.29 3.14
N VAL A 179 11.29 -14.23 2.89
CA VAL A 179 12.24 -13.39 3.62
C VAL A 179 12.67 -12.26 2.71
N GLU A 180 12.52 -11.01 3.15
CA GLU A 180 12.81 -9.81 2.35
C GLU A 180 11.91 -9.70 1.09
N ASN A 181 12.25 -8.85 0.13
CA ASN A 181 11.61 -8.78 -1.18
C ASN A 181 12.54 -8.16 -2.22
N GLU A 182 12.75 -8.87 -3.33
CA GLU A 182 13.56 -8.43 -4.47
C GLU A 182 14.88 -7.77 -4.03
N TYR A 183 15.54 -8.39 -3.05
CA TYR A 183 16.74 -7.82 -2.44
C TYR A 183 17.87 -7.67 -3.45
N GLY A 184 17.86 -8.47 -4.51
CA GLY A 184 18.82 -8.42 -5.59
C GLY A 184 18.83 -7.10 -6.38
N SER A 185 17.75 -6.35 -6.36
CA SER A 185 17.64 -5.03 -7.00
C SER A 185 18.09 -3.87 -6.09
N TYR A 186 18.40 -4.14 -4.81
CA TYR A 186 18.82 -3.12 -3.85
C TYR A 186 20.35 -2.98 -3.81
N TYR A 187 20.85 -1.74 -3.70
CA TYR A 187 22.27 -1.44 -3.85
C TYR A 187 23.19 -2.10 -2.82
N ALA A 188 22.69 -2.39 -1.61
CA ALA A 188 23.53 -2.84 -0.49
C ALA A 188 24.14 -4.22 -0.73
N CYS A 189 23.41 -5.15 -1.37
CA CYS A 189 23.86 -6.53 -1.64
C CYS A 189 24.57 -7.17 -0.42
N ASP A 190 23.96 -7.02 0.76
CA ASP A 190 24.56 -7.36 2.06
C ASP A 190 24.12 -8.75 2.49
N TYR A 191 24.96 -9.75 2.28
CA TYR A 191 24.71 -11.13 2.69
C TYR A 191 24.60 -11.30 4.21
N GLY A 192 25.30 -10.45 5.00
CA GLY A 192 25.18 -10.46 6.46
C GLY A 192 23.77 -10.13 6.92
N TYR A 193 23.11 -9.20 6.24
CA TYR A 193 21.72 -8.87 6.46
C TYR A 193 20.79 -10.06 6.16
N LEU A 194 20.92 -10.70 4.99
CA LEU A 194 20.10 -11.87 4.65
C LEU A 194 20.34 -13.03 5.61
N GLN A 195 21.58 -13.27 6.04
CA GLN A 195 21.90 -14.29 7.05
C GLN A 195 21.26 -13.99 8.40
N HIS A 196 21.28 -12.72 8.82
CA HIS A 196 20.62 -12.28 10.04
C HIS A 196 19.11 -12.55 9.98
N LEU A 197 18.46 -12.19 8.88
CA LEU A 197 17.03 -12.46 8.68
C LEU A 197 16.74 -13.97 8.71
N LEU A 198 17.50 -14.77 7.98
CA LEU A 198 17.34 -16.23 8.00
C LEU A 198 17.42 -16.78 9.44
N GLY A 199 18.41 -16.32 10.21
CA GLY A 199 18.57 -16.70 11.62
C GLY A 199 17.36 -16.31 12.46
N SER A 200 16.87 -15.07 12.34
CA SER A 200 15.72 -14.56 13.07
C SER A 200 14.43 -15.30 12.73
N PHE A 201 14.16 -15.53 11.42
CA PHE A 201 12.99 -16.29 10.98
C PHE A 201 13.04 -17.74 11.49
N ARG A 202 14.20 -18.41 11.41
CA ARG A 202 14.37 -19.78 11.93
C ARG A 202 14.20 -19.85 13.45
N ALA A 203 14.74 -18.90 14.19
CA ALA A 203 14.61 -18.85 15.64
C ALA A 203 13.14 -18.68 16.09
N LEU A 204 12.37 -17.86 15.39
CA LEU A 204 11.00 -17.52 15.76
C LEU A 204 9.95 -18.48 15.19
N LEU A 205 10.11 -18.96 13.96
CA LEU A 205 9.14 -19.84 13.28
C LEU A 205 9.49 -21.33 13.38
N GLY A 206 10.76 -21.68 13.56
CA GLY A 206 11.24 -23.07 13.55
C GLY A 206 11.88 -23.49 12.23
N SER A 207 12.33 -24.74 12.19
CA SER A 207 13.06 -25.29 11.03
C SER A 207 12.16 -25.88 9.94
N GLU A 208 10.91 -26.18 10.22
CA GLU A 208 10.02 -26.94 9.34
C GLU A 208 9.33 -26.10 8.28
N VAL A 209 9.16 -24.79 8.53
CA VAL A 209 8.52 -23.91 7.55
C VAL A 209 9.42 -23.65 6.35
N LEU A 210 8.85 -23.72 5.14
CA LEU A 210 9.56 -23.35 3.92
C LEU A 210 9.78 -21.84 3.89
N LEU A 211 11.05 -21.42 3.86
CA LEU A 211 11.46 -20.04 3.64
C LEU A 211 11.96 -19.87 2.21
N PHE A 212 11.61 -18.77 1.56
CA PHE A 212 11.99 -18.48 0.18
C PHE A 212 12.30 -17.00 -0.05
N THR A 213 12.95 -16.71 -1.18
CA THR A 213 13.16 -15.35 -1.72
C THR A 213 12.56 -15.22 -3.09
N THR A 214 12.31 -14.00 -3.54
CA THR A 214 11.99 -13.67 -4.92
C THR A 214 12.88 -12.56 -5.44
N ASP A 215 13.27 -12.67 -6.70
CA ASP A 215 14.03 -11.67 -7.44
C ASP A 215 13.66 -11.73 -8.92
N GLY A 216 13.97 -10.67 -9.66
CA GLY A 216 13.90 -10.68 -11.11
C GLY A 216 14.82 -11.74 -11.73
N THR A 217 14.72 -11.91 -13.03
CA THR A 217 15.44 -12.98 -13.77
C THR A 217 16.87 -12.62 -14.16
N ARG A 218 17.36 -11.42 -13.82
CA ARG A 218 18.73 -11.01 -14.13
C ARG A 218 19.73 -11.68 -13.19
N ALA A 219 20.85 -12.12 -13.75
CA ALA A 219 21.90 -12.81 -12.96
C ALA A 219 22.43 -11.96 -11.78
N GLU A 220 22.47 -10.64 -11.93
CA GLU A 220 22.89 -9.70 -10.88
C GLU A 220 21.89 -9.67 -9.72
N GLU A 221 20.61 -9.68 -10.02
CA GLU A 221 19.54 -9.71 -9.01
C GLU A 221 19.57 -11.03 -8.24
N LEU A 222 19.61 -12.14 -8.95
CA LEU A 222 19.69 -13.46 -8.33
C LEU A 222 20.96 -13.62 -7.48
N ARG A 223 22.10 -13.04 -7.92
CA ARG A 223 23.33 -13.10 -7.12
C ARG A 223 23.20 -12.42 -5.77
N CYS A 224 22.61 -11.22 -5.71
CA CYS A 224 22.47 -10.47 -4.47
C CYS A 224 21.22 -10.84 -3.65
N GLY A 225 20.19 -11.39 -4.29
CA GLY A 225 18.91 -11.71 -3.64
C GLY A 225 18.84 -13.14 -3.05
N THR A 226 19.74 -14.05 -3.44
CA THR A 226 19.67 -15.45 -3.02
C THR A 226 20.62 -15.77 -1.87
N LEU A 227 20.23 -16.71 -1.02
CA LEU A 227 21.04 -17.20 0.08
C LEU A 227 20.76 -18.68 0.33
N GLN A 228 21.81 -19.47 0.61
CA GLN A 228 21.64 -20.87 0.99
C GLN A 228 20.76 -21.00 2.24
N GLY A 229 19.74 -21.85 2.17
CA GLY A 229 18.73 -22.02 3.23
C GLY A 229 17.43 -21.25 2.98
N LEU A 230 17.39 -20.41 1.95
CA LEU A 230 16.20 -19.77 1.39
C LEU A 230 16.01 -20.30 -0.05
N TYR A 231 14.84 -20.81 -0.37
CA TYR A 231 14.56 -21.31 -1.73
C TYR A 231 14.35 -20.13 -2.68
N ALA A 232 15.18 -20.03 -3.71
CA ALA A 232 15.10 -18.91 -4.65
C ALA A 232 13.96 -19.11 -5.66
N THR A 233 13.13 -18.09 -5.80
CA THR A 233 12.07 -18.01 -6.81
C THR A 233 12.28 -16.78 -7.70
N VAL A 234 11.60 -16.72 -8.83
CA VAL A 234 11.72 -15.61 -9.79
C VAL A 234 10.39 -14.91 -10.01
N ASP A 235 10.44 -13.67 -10.45
CA ASP A 235 9.30 -12.90 -10.91
C ASP A 235 9.48 -12.45 -12.37
N PHE A 236 8.39 -12.46 -13.13
CA PHE A 236 8.33 -11.97 -14.50
C PHE A 236 6.88 -11.83 -14.98
N GLY A 237 6.66 -10.88 -15.91
CA GLY A 237 5.34 -10.54 -16.43
C GLY A 237 4.92 -11.25 -17.71
N PRO A 238 3.68 -10.99 -18.17
CA PRO A 238 3.14 -11.56 -19.41
C PRO A 238 3.94 -11.09 -20.64
N GLY A 239 4.27 -12.05 -21.50
CA GLY A 239 5.09 -11.84 -22.71
C GLY A 239 6.58 -12.08 -22.51
N SER A 240 7.02 -12.42 -21.30
CA SER A 240 8.34 -13.00 -21.08
C SER A 240 8.43 -14.39 -21.69
N ASN A 241 9.63 -14.78 -22.11
CA ASN A 241 9.91 -16.16 -22.48
C ASN A 241 9.98 -17.01 -21.20
N VAL A 242 8.95 -17.80 -20.95
CA VAL A 242 8.79 -18.59 -19.72
C VAL A 242 9.95 -19.57 -19.51
N THR A 243 10.46 -20.16 -20.58
CA THR A 243 11.59 -21.11 -20.52
C THR A 243 12.90 -20.40 -20.11
N GLU A 244 13.16 -19.20 -20.65
CA GLU A 244 14.33 -18.40 -20.26
C GLU A 244 14.22 -17.92 -18.82
N ALA A 245 13.04 -17.45 -18.40
CA ALA A 245 12.81 -16.96 -17.06
C ALA A 245 13.02 -18.08 -16.02
N PHE A 246 12.48 -19.27 -16.23
CA PHE A 246 12.75 -20.41 -15.35
C PHE A 246 14.17 -20.96 -15.53
N GLY A 247 14.80 -20.76 -16.69
CA GLY A 247 16.22 -21.02 -16.89
C GLY A 247 17.10 -20.19 -15.95
N ALA A 248 16.71 -18.96 -15.67
CA ALA A 248 17.38 -18.12 -14.67
C ALA A 248 17.23 -18.69 -13.24
N GLN A 249 16.02 -19.13 -12.85
CA GLN A 249 15.84 -19.81 -11.56
C GLN A 249 16.73 -21.08 -11.45
N ARG A 250 16.84 -21.86 -12.52
CA ARG A 250 17.69 -23.07 -12.55
C ARG A 250 19.19 -22.81 -12.38
N GLN A 251 19.66 -21.60 -12.61
CA GLN A 251 21.06 -21.23 -12.34
C GLN A 251 21.37 -21.19 -10.84
N VAL A 252 20.39 -20.85 -10.01
CA VAL A 252 20.53 -20.73 -8.55
C VAL A 252 19.86 -21.88 -7.80
N GLU A 253 18.81 -22.48 -8.38
CA GLU A 253 18.10 -23.66 -7.88
C GLU A 253 18.09 -24.74 -8.98
N PRO A 254 19.17 -25.54 -9.10
CA PRO A 254 19.27 -26.57 -10.15
C PRO A 254 18.14 -27.61 -10.09
N LYS A 255 17.55 -27.82 -8.92
CA LYS A 255 16.52 -28.79 -8.59
C LYS A 255 15.41 -28.12 -7.76
N GLY A 256 14.25 -28.81 -7.69
CA GLY A 256 13.08 -28.36 -6.96
C GLY A 256 12.03 -27.70 -7.87
N PRO A 257 10.91 -27.24 -7.34
CA PRO A 257 9.79 -26.72 -8.12
C PRO A 257 10.16 -25.42 -8.87
N LEU A 258 9.66 -25.28 -10.09
CA LEU A 258 9.65 -24.00 -10.78
C LEU A 258 8.60 -23.10 -10.13
N VAL A 259 8.97 -21.86 -9.77
CA VAL A 259 8.08 -20.92 -9.10
C VAL A 259 8.22 -19.52 -9.67
N ASN A 260 7.12 -19.01 -10.23
CA ASN A 260 6.95 -17.58 -10.45
C ASN A 260 6.20 -17.00 -9.25
N SER A 261 6.85 -16.17 -8.45
CA SER A 261 6.31 -15.62 -7.21
C SER A 261 5.61 -14.27 -7.39
N GLU A 262 5.79 -13.61 -8.53
CA GLU A 262 5.02 -12.43 -8.95
C GLU A 262 4.83 -12.43 -10.47
N TYR A 263 3.65 -12.86 -10.92
CA TYR A 263 3.24 -12.76 -12.30
C TYR A 263 2.32 -11.56 -12.49
N TYR A 264 2.76 -10.53 -13.19
CA TYR A 264 2.09 -9.23 -13.29
C TYR A 264 0.90 -9.27 -14.25
N THR A 265 -0.32 -9.31 -13.71
CA THR A 265 -1.57 -9.38 -14.51
C THR A 265 -2.02 -8.05 -15.07
N GLY A 266 -1.54 -6.97 -14.52
CA GLY A 266 -1.77 -5.58 -14.89
C GLY A 266 -0.55 -4.75 -14.50
N TRP A 267 -0.79 -3.48 -14.21
CA TRP A 267 0.21 -2.56 -13.65
C TRP A 267 -0.47 -1.46 -12.85
N LEU A 268 0.29 -0.81 -11.99
CA LEU A 268 -0.19 0.33 -11.21
C LEU A 268 -0.22 1.61 -12.06
N ASP A 269 -0.99 2.59 -11.59
CA ASP A 269 -1.03 3.93 -12.18
C ASP A 269 -0.19 4.92 -11.37
N TYR A 270 0.41 5.86 -12.08
CA TYR A 270 1.10 7.02 -11.52
C TYR A 270 0.34 8.30 -11.87
N TRP A 271 0.33 9.27 -10.94
CA TRP A 271 -0.20 10.59 -11.24
C TRP A 271 0.57 11.24 -12.40
N GLY A 272 -0.15 11.59 -13.47
CA GLY A 272 0.42 12.21 -14.66
C GLY A 272 0.79 11.25 -15.79
N GLU A 273 0.53 9.94 -15.63
CA GLU A 273 0.75 8.94 -16.68
C GLU A 273 -0.59 8.40 -17.23
N ALA A 274 -0.52 7.60 -18.30
CA ALA A 274 -1.69 6.93 -18.86
C ALA A 274 -2.16 5.81 -17.92
N HIS A 275 -3.47 5.55 -17.91
CA HIS A 275 -4.04 4.40 -17.20
C HIS A 275 -3.50 3.08 -17.76
N ALA A 276 -3.00 2.22 -16.87
CA ALA A 276 -2.43 0.93 -17.21
C ALA A 276 -3.51 -0.02 -17.79
N SER A 277 -3.13 -0.78 -18.79
CA SER A 277 -4.00 -1.79 -19.40
C SER A 277 -3.17 -2.94 -19.95
N THR A 278 -3.47 -4.15 -19.53
CA THR A 278 -2.80 -5.39 -19.95
C THR A 278 -3.82 -6.37 -20.51
N SER A 279 -3.54 -6.92 -21.70
CA SER A 279 -4.47 -7.83 -22.39
C SER A 279 -4.75 -9.10 -21.57
N SER A 280 -6.02 -9.41 -21.35
CA SER A 280 -6.51 -10.65 -20.71
C SER A 280 -6.02 -11.92 -21.43
N VAL A 281 -5.97 -11.88 -22.74
CA VAL A 281 -5.47 -12.99 -23.58
C VAL A 281 -3.97 -13.25 -23.34
N ARG A 282 -3.18 -12.16 -23.25
CA ARG A 282 -1.73 -12.26 -23.03
C ARG A 282 -1.42 -12.81 -21.64
N VAL A 283 -2.18 -12.36 -20.64
CA VAL A 283 -2.07 -12.87 -19.25
C VAL A 283 -2.45 -14.34 -19.18
N ALA A 284 -3.58 -14.72 -19.78
CA ALA A 284 -4.05 -16.11 -19.79
C ALA A 284 -3.06 -17.05 -20.49
N ARG A 285 -2.47 -16.62 -21.61
CA ARG A 285 -1.49 -17.42 -22.35
C ARG A 285 -0.23 -17.68 -21.53
N GLY A 286 0.38 -16.64 -20.96
CA GLY A 286 1.59 -16.82 -20.14
C GLY A 286 1.35 -17.70 -18.92
N LEU A 287 0.15 -17.62 -18.33
CA LEU A 287 -0.26 -18.55 -17.29
C LEU A 287 -0.28 -20.00 -17.80
N GLU A 288 -0.95 -20.25 -18.92
CA GLU A 288 -1.05 -21.59 -19.49
C GLU A 288 0.34 -22.16 -19.79
N ASP A 289 1.25 -21.36 -20.37
CA ASP A 289 2.63 -21.75 -20.65
C ASP A 289 3.38 -22.18 -19.38
N MET A 290 3.24 -21.42 -18.27
CA MET A 290 3.85 -21.78 -16.98
C MET A 290 3.27 -23.06 -16.39
N LEU A 291 1.95 -23.22 -16.42
CA LEU A 291 1.27 -24.40 -15.88
C LEU A 291 1.59 -25.67 -16.68
N GLN A 292 1.80 -25.58 -18.00
CA GLN A 292 2.24 -26.68 -18.84
C GLN A 292 3.64 -27.19 -18.45
N LEU A 293 4.51 -26.32 -17.97
CA LEU A 293 5.83 -26.67 -17.43
C LEU A 293 5.78 -27.28 -16.03
N GLY A 294 4.60 -27.38 -15.42
CA GLY A 294 4.44 -27.88 -14.04
C GLY A 294 4.75 -26.85 -12.96
N ALA A 295 4.94 -25.59 -13.32
CA ALA A 295 5.29 -24.54 -12.37
C ALA A 295 4.17 -24.28 -11.33
N SER A 296 4.56 -23.95 -10.10
CA SER A 296 3.70 -23.24 -9.16
C SER A 296 3.77 -21.75 -9.46
N VAL A 297 2.62 -21.14 -9.53
CA VAL A 297 2.53 -19.73 -9.94
C VAL A 297 1.80 -18.95 -8.88
N ASN A 298 2.45 -17.92 -8.35
CA ASN A 298 1.71 -16.82 -7.76
C ASN A 298 1.21 -15.96 -8.91
N MET A 299 0.07 -16.41 -9.39
CA MET A 299 -0.62 -15.70 -10.43
C MET A 299 -1.15 -14.42 -9.84
N GLN A 300 -0.65 -13.36 -10.41
CA GLN A 300 -1.32 -12.11 -10.27
C GLN A 300 -0.88 -11.35 -9.02
N TYR A 301 0.23 -10.79 -9.16
CA TYR A 301 0.50 -9.53 -8.57
C TYR A 301 -0.14 -8.46 -9.48
N MET A 302 -1.34 -7.94 -9.23
CA MET A 302 -2.32 -8.25 -8.18
C MET A 302 -3.47 -9.10 -8.72
N PHE A 303 -4.09 -9.95 -7.88
CA PHE A 303 -5.43 -10.47 -8.17
C PHE A 303 -6.50 -9.46 -7.79
N HIS A 304 -6.31 -8.80 -6.67
CA HIS A 304 -7.09 -7.66 -6.21
C HIS A 304 -6.16 -6.62 -5.58
N GLY A 305 -6.08 -5.46 -6.19
CA GLY A 305 -5.21 -4.39 -5.72
C GLY A 305 -5.80 -3.61 -4.55
N GLY A 306 -7.01 -3.11 -4.70
CA GLY A 306 -7.69 -2.29 -3.70
C GLY A 306 -7.36 -0.80 -3.80
N THR A 307 -7.29 -0.12 -2.66
CA THR A 307 -7.17 1.34 -2.57
C THR A 307 -6.05 1.74 -1.61
N ASN A 308 -5.22 2.68 -2.02
CA ASN A 308 -4.26 3.36 -1.16
C ASN A 308 -4.97 4.45 -0.36
N PHE A 309 -5.74 4.07 0.67
CA PHE A 309 -6.41 5.03 1.54
C PHE A 309 -5.41 5.93 2.28
N ALA A 310 -5.89 7.08 2.74
CA ALA A 310 -5.09 8.05 3.48
C ALA A 310 -3.81 8.45 2.72
N TYR A 311 -2.65 8.16 3.29
CA TYR A 311 -1.32 8.49 2.75
C TYR A 311 -0.48 7.25 2.44
N TRP A 312 -1.12 6.08 2.28
CA TRP A 312 -0.40 4.81 2.14
C TRP A 312 0.15 4.53 0.74
N SER A 313 -0.18 5.35 -0.26
CA SER A 313 0.47 5.26 -1.57
C SER A 313 1.96 5.59 -1.45
N GLY A 314 2.79 4.73 -2.01
CA GLY A 314 4.21 4.98 -2.19
C GLY A 314 4.51 5.76 -3.47
N ALA A 315 5.76 5.71 -3.89
CA ALA A 315 6.22 6.27 -5.14
C ALA A 315 7.34 5.40 -5.72
N ASP A 316 7.58 5.53 -7.02
CA ASP A 316 8.75 4.97 -7.68
C ASP A 316 9.72 6.08 -8.08
N PHE A 317 10.99 5.70 -8.23
CA PHE A 317 12.03 6.56 -8.74
C PHE A 317 12.96 5.76 -9.64
N LYS A 318 12.94 6.06 -10.92
CA LYS A 318 13.93 5.55 -11.86
C LYS A 318 14.79 6.71 -12.38
N ASP A 319 14.19 7.61 -13.14
CA ASP A 319 14.80 8.85 -13.63
C ASP A 319 14.13 10.09 -13.04
N GLN A 320 12.88 9.93 -12.60
CA GLN A 320 12.03 10.94 -11.98
C GLN A 320 11.21 10.32 -10.86
N TYR A 321 10.78 11.15 -9.92
CA TYR A 321 9.85 10.78 -8.87
C TYR A 321 8.44 10.60 -9.44
N LYS A 322 7.84 9.44 -9.21
CA LYS A 322 6.52 9.06 -9.72
C LYS A 322 5.61 8.65 -8.57
N PRO A 323 4.76 9.56 -8.07
CA PRO A 323 3.81 9.22 -7.00
C PRO A 323 2.70 8.32 -7.54
N VAL A 324 2.40 7.26 -6.79
CA VAL A 324 1.36 6.28 -7.11
C VAL A 324 -0.01 6.89 -6.87
N THR A 325 -0.99 6.54 -7.71
CA THR A 325 -2.39 6.99 -7.54
C THR A 325 -3.04 6.42 -6.29
N THR A 326 -4.15 7.02 -5.87
CA THR A 326 -4.95 6.51 -4.74
C THR A 326 -5.61 5.17 -5.09
N SER A 327 -6.14 5.04 -6.30
CA SER A 327 -6.59 3.73 -6.79
C SER A 327 -5.41 2.81 -7.01
N TYR A 328 -5.46 1.63 -6.43
CA TYR A 328 -4.55 0.54 -6.72
C TYR A 328 -5.31 -0.57 -7.48
N ASP A 329 -6.15 -0.16 -8.43
CA ASP A 329 -6.94 -1.07 -9.29
C ASP A 329 -6.04 -2.10 -9.99
N TYR A 330 -4.84 -1.67 -10.41
CA TYR A 330 -3.80 -2.50 -11.01
C TYR A 330 -4.21 -3.14 -12.35
N ASP A 331 -5.35 -2.76 -12.92
CA ASP A 331 -5.96 -3.49 -14.04
C ASP A 331 -6.10 -5.00 -13.71
N ALA A 332 -6.42 -5.30 -12.46
CA ALA A 332 -6.40 -6.63 -11.88
C ALA A 332 -7.63 -7.47 -12.29
N PRO A 333 -7.61 -8.79 -12.08
CA PRO A 333 -8.77 -9.68 -12.28
C PRO A 333 -10.01 -9.31 -11.45
N LEU A 334 -9.82 -8.83 -10.22
CA LEU A 334 -10.85 -8.14 -9.46
C LEU A 334 -10.54 -6.65 -9.48
N SER A 335 -11.49 -5.82 -9.90
CA SER A 335 -11.36 -4.36 -9.90
C SER A 335 -11.15 -3.80 -8.50
N GLU A 336 -10.82 -2.50 -8.38
CA GLU A 336 -10.66 -1.82 -7.09
C GLU A 336 -11.85 -2.07 -6.15
N ALA A 337 -13.07 -2.05 -6.67
CA ALA A 337 -14.29 -2.34 -5.91
C ALA A 337 -14.58 -3.84 -5.74
N GLY A 338 -13.72 -4.72 -6.23
CA GLY A 338 -13.87 -6.18 -6.12
C GLY A 338 -14.82 -6.80 -7.14
N ASP A 339 -15.05 -6.16 -8.29
CA ASP A 339 -15.89 -6.71 -9.35
C ASP A 339 -15.08 -7.66 -10.24
N PRO A 340 -15.62 -8.85 -10.57
CA PRO A 340 -15.00 -9.75 -11.53
C PRO A 340 -14.88 -9.08 -12.92
N THR A 341 -13.67 -9.12 -13.49
CA THR A 341 -13.36 -8.56 -14.81
C THR A 341 -13.27 -9.67 -15.87
N GLU A 342 -13.19 -9.29 -17.14
CA GLU A 342 -12.91 -10.22 -18.26
C GLU A 342 -11.62 -11.03 -17.99
N LYS A 343 -10.62 -10.38 -17.43
CA LYS A 343 -9.33 -11.01 -17.10
C LYS A 343 -9.48 -12.15 -16.09
N LEU A 344 -10.33 -11.99 -15.10
CA LEU A 344 -10.64 -13.06 -14.14
C LEU A 344 -11.20 -14.30 -14.83
N PHE A 345 -12.16 -14.11 -15.74
CA PHE A 345 -12.77 -15.24 -16.45
C PHE A 345 -11.80 -15.91 -17.42
N ALA A 346 -10.93 -15.15 -18.08
CA ALA A 346 -9.88 -15.70 -18.93
C ALA A 346 -8.92 -16.60 -18.12
N ILE A 347 -8.51 -16.14 -16.95
CA ILE A 347 -7.65 -16.88 -16.02
C ILE A 347 -8.36 -18.13 -15.50
N ARG A 348 -9.60 -17.99 -15.04
CA ARG A 348 -10.42 -19.13 -14.56
C ARG A 348 -10.55 -20.21 -15.62
N THR A 349 -10.69 -19.83 -16.88
CA THR A 349 -10.74 -20.75 -18.01
C THR A 349 -9.43 -21.53 -18.17
N VAL A 350 -8.28 -20.87 -18.02
CA VAL A 350 -6.97 -21.57 -18.04
C VAL A 350 -6.86 -22.53 -16.86
N ILE A 351 -7.16 -22.09 -15.65
CA ILE A 351 -7.07 -22.91 -14.43
C ILE A 351 -7.89 -24.19 -14.59
N SER A 352 -9.08 -24.12 -15.20
CA SER A 352 -9.97 -25.28 -15.42
C SER A 352 -9.37 -26.41 -16.27
N LYS A 353 -8.33 -26.09 -17.05
CA LYS A 353 -7.60 -27.10 -17.84
C LYS A 353 -6.64 -27.94 -17.00
N PHE A 354 -6.24 -27.47 -15.84
CA PHE A 354 -5.19 -28.07 -15.02
C PHE A 354 -5.69 -28.61 -13.68
N GLN A 355 -6.82 -28.07 -13.18
CA GLN A 355 -7.43 -28.54 -11.93
C GLN A 355 -8.93 -28.28 -11.90
N PRO A 356 -9.70 -29.06 -11.11
CA PRO A 356 -11.13 -28.84 -10.93
C PRO A 356 -11.40 -27.44 -10.32
N LEU A 357 -12.41 -26.77 -10.86
CA LEU A 357 -12.91 -25.52 -10.27
C LEU A 357 -13.87 -25.79 -9.10
N PRO A 358 -13.95 -24.88 -8.12
CA PRO A 358 -14.98 -24.94 -7.08
C PRO A 358 -16.39 -24.98 -7.67
N VAL A 359 -17.27 -25.77 -7.05
CA VAL A 359 -18.68 -25.89 -7.46
C VAL A 359 -19.46 -24.66 -7.03
N GLY A 360 -20.26 -24.13 -7.94
CA GLY A 360 -21.12 -22.97 -7.67
C GLY A 360 -20.86 -21.79 -8.60
N PRO A 361 -21.73 -20.78 -8.56
CA PRO A 361 -21.56 -19.57 -9.36
C PRO A 361 -20.48 -18.67 -8.79
N MET A 362 -19.82 -17.90 -9.68
CA MET A 362 -18.98 -16.78 -9.26
C MET A 362 -19.85 -15.75 -8.52
N PRO A 363 -19.45 -15.29 -7.32
CA PRO A 363 -20.16 -14.20 -6.67
C PRO A 363 -20.23 -12.95 -7.57
N PRO A 364 -21.37 -12.27 -7.64
CA PRO A 364 -21.57 -11.14 -8.54
C PRO A 364 -20.74 -9.92 -8.13
N ALA A 365 -20.73 -8.90 -8.99
CA ALA A 365 -20.22 -7.58 -8.67
C ALA A 365 -20.92 -7.03 -7.41
N THR A 366 -20.17 -6.33 -6.56
CA THR A 366 -20.72 -5.65 -5.40
C THR A 366 -21.64 -4.52 -5.85
N PRO A 367 -22.87 -4.43 -5.32
CA PRO A 367 -23.79 -3.35 -5.68
C PRO A 367 -23.19 -1.97 -5.38
N LYS A 368 -23.44 -1.01 -6.27
CA LYS A 368 -22.97 0.37 -6.18
C LYS A 368 -24.13 1.33 -6.38
N TYR A 369 -24.03 2.52 -5.81
CA TYR A 369 -25.07 3.53 -5.91
C TYR A 369 -24.49 4.90 -6.30
N ALA A 370 -25.14 5.55 -7.25
CA ALA A 370 -24.86 6.92 -7.64
C ALA A 370 -25.68 7.88 -6.77
N TYR A 371 -25.09 8.39 -5.68
CA TYR A 371 -25.77 9.34 -4.79
C TYR A 371 -25.99 10.73 -5.45
N GLY A 372 -25.37 10.98 -6.62
CA GLY A 372 -25.57 12.20 -7.39
C GLY A 372 -24.73 13.38 -6.90
N TRP A 373 -25.25 14.59 -7.14
CA TRP A 373 -24.55 15.83 -6.84
C TRP A 373 -24.66 16.20 -5.37
N VAL A 374 -23.54 16.57 -4.79
CA VAL A 374 -23.45 17.07 -3.39
C VAL A 374 -22.77 18.43 -3.40
N ALA A 375 -23.44 19.45 -2.86
CA ALA A 375 -22.91 20.78 -2.73
C ALA A 375 -22.02 20.89 -1.50
N LEU A 376 -20.85 21.48 -1.69
CA LEU A 376 -19.95 21.87 -0.61
C LEU A 376 -19.95 23.37 -0.41
N ARG A 377 -19.50 23.80 0.76
CA ARG A 377 -19.25 25.20 1.06
C ARG A 377 -17.83 25.36 1.61
N LYS A 378 -17.17 26.45 1.28
CA LYS A 378 -15.89 26.81 1.90
C LYS A 378 -16.09 26.98 3.39
N TYR A 379 -15.27 26.28 4.17
CA TYR A 379 -15.28 26.38 5.63
C TYR A 379 -14.26 27.41 6.12
N ALA A 380 -13.00 27.29 5.71
CA ALA A 380 -11.91 28.19 6.06
C ALA A 380 -10.73 28.04 5.11
N ASP A 381 -9.91 29.08 5.00
CA ASP A 381 -8.56 28.94 4.46
C ASP A 381 -7.67 28.19 5.46
N LEU A 382 -6.76 27.34 4.98
CA LEU A 382 -5.88 26.53 5.83
C LEU A 382 -5.09 27.40 6.82
N LEU A 383 -4.60 28.56 6.36
CA LEU A 383 -3.82 29.49 7.17
C LEU A 383 -4.61 30.15 8.30
N ASP A 384 -5.94 30.13 8.25
CA ASP A 384 -6.82 30.71 9.27
C ASP A 384 -7.17 29.74 10.41
N VAL A 385 -6.76 28.46 10.29
CA VAL A 385 -7.09 27.39 11.24
C VAL A 385 -5.85 26.65 11.76
N LEU A 386 -4.68 27.29 11.68
CA LEU A 386 -3.42 26.70 12.15
C LEU A 386 -3.43 26.39 13.66
N ASP A 387 -4.18 27.12 14.44
CA ASP A 387 -4.42 26.87 15.87
C ASP A 387 -5.08 25.51 16.14
N VAL A 388 -5.94 25.06 15.25
CA VAL A 388 -6.57 23.75 15.30
C VAL A 388 -5.65 22.66 14.75
N LEU A 389 -4.98 22.94 13.63
CA LEU A 389 -4.17 21.95 12.91
C LEU A 389 -2.78 21.72 13.54
N CYS A 390 -2.28 22.69 14.30
CA CYS A 390 -1.01 22.61 15.02
C CYS A 390 -1.17 23.18 16.44
N PRO A 391 -1.89 22.48 17.33
CA PRO A 391 -2.23 23.02 18.66
C PRO A 391 -1.00 23.22 19.57
N SER A 392 0.10 22.56 19.31
CA SER A 392 1.38 22.76 20.03
C SER A 392 2.16 24.00 19.57
N GLY A 393 1.68 24.67 18.52
CA GLY A 393 2.37 25.79 17.88
C GLY A 393 3.56 25.36 17.02
N PRO A 394 4.20 26.32 16.32
CA PRO A 394 5.29 26.03 15.39
C PRO A 394 6.62 25.75 16.09
N ILE A 395 7.46 25.00 15.40
CA ILE A 395 8.87 24.81 15.73
C ILE A 395 9.66 25.96 15.10
N GLN A 396 10.49 26.64 15.89
CA GLN A 396 11.37 27.71 15.39
C GLN A 396 12.71 27.15 14.97
N SER A 397 13.17 27.52 13.77
CA SER A 397 14.49 27.12 13.27
C SER A 397 15.07 28.20 12.36
N GLN A 398 16.39 28.33 12.35
CA GLN A 398 17.08 29.24 11.44
C GLN A 398 16.92 28.80 9.98
N PHE A 399 16.89 27.47 9.72
CA PHE A 399 16.73 26.84 8.42
C PHE A 399 15.56 25.87 8.41
N PRO A 400 15.01 25.49 7.25
CA PRO A 400 14.00 24.48 7.17
C PRO A 400 14.45 23.16 7.78
N LEU A 401 13.51 22.43 8.40
CA LEU A 401 13.72 21.08 8.93
C LEU A 401 12.88 20.10 8.11
N THR A 402 13.41 18.90 7.91
CA THR A 402 12.71 17.82 7.21
C THR A 402 11.54 17.27 8.05
N PHE A 403 10.62 16.55 7.42
CA PHE A 403 9.55 15.85 8.12
C PHE A 403 10.09 14.93 9.21
N GLU A 404 11.17 14.22 8.91
CA GLU A 404 11.83 13.29 9.83
C GLU A 404 12.41 14.01 11.04
N ALA A 405 13.04 15.17 10.84
CA ALA A 405 13.61 15.97 11.93
C ALA A 405 12.54 16.51 12.91
N ILE A 406 11.34 16.78 12.42
CA ILE A 406 10.20 17.21 13.24
C ILE A 406 9.25 16.07 13.62
N LYS A 407 9.61 14.82 13.26
CA LYS A 407 8.83 13.61 13.53
C LYS A 407 7.43 13.57 12.89
N GLN A 408 7.26 14.26 11.77
CA GLN A 408 6.08 14.17 10.91
C GLN A 408 6.25 13.00 9.94
N VAL A 409 5.31 12.05 9.94
CA VAL A 409 5.41 10.86 9.07
C VAL A 409 4.76 11.12 7.72
N HIS A 410 3.52 11.59 7.72
CA HIS A 410 2.67 11.76 6.54
C HIS A 410 2.09 13.17 6.44
N GLY A 411 1.41 13.44 5.33
CA GLY A 411 0.54 14.59 5.13
C GLY A 411 1.29 15.86 4.81
N PHE A 412 1.12 16.90 5.64
CA PHE A 412 1.49 18.26 5.29
C PHE A 412 2.27 18.94 6.41
N VAL A 413 3.25 19.76 6.02
CA VAL A 413 3.98 20.66 6.90
C VAL A 413 3.94 22.07 6.30
N LEU A 414 3.60 23.07 7.10
CA LEU A 414 3.67 24.47 6.69
C LEU A 414 4.98 25.09 7.17
N TYR A 415 5.71 25.68 6.24
CA TYR A 415 6.92 26.44 6.48
C TYR A 415 6.62 27.93 6.29
N ARG A 416 6.82 28.74 7.33
CA ARG A 416 6.57 30.18 7.32
C ARG A 416 7.83 30.96 7.60
N THR A 417 8.08 32.01 6.81
CA THR A 417 9.12 33.01 7.05
C THR A 417 8.65 34.38 6.60
N GLN A 418 9.51 35.39 6.65
CA GLN A 418 9.22 36.73 6.17
C GLN A 418 10.20 37.15 5.08
N LEU A 419 9.74 38.01 4.16
CA LEU A 419 10.62 38.60 3.16
C LEU A 419 11.66 39.49 3.85
N PRO A 420 12.96 39.29 3.57
CA PRO A 420 14.03 40.05 4.24
C PRO A 420 14.22 41.47 3.68
N ARG A 421 13.61 41.78 2.53
CA ARG A 421 13.75 43.06 1.81
C ARG A 421 12.53 43.32 0.95
N ASP A 422 12.38 44.57 0.53
CA ASP A 422 11.39 44.95 -0.48
C ASP A 422 11.75 44.32 -1.84
N VAL A 423 10.74 43.85 -2.54
CA VAL A 423 10.79 43.20 -3.84
C VAL A 423 9.83 43.93 -4.76
N LEU A 424 10.28 45.05 -5.34
CA LEU A 424 9.47 45.90 -6.23
C LEU A 424 9.45 45.32 -7.66
N ASP A 425 10.60 44.83 -8.13
CA ASP A 425 10.69 44.03 -9.35
C ASP A 425 10.63 42.53 -8.98
N PRO A 426 9.99 41.67 -9.78
CA PRO A 426 9.86 40.27 -9.46
C PRO A 426 11.20 39.60 -9.18
N ALA A 427 11.39 39.09 -7.96
CA ALA A 427 12.56 38.30 -7.56
C ALA A 427 12.26 36.81 -7.67
N THR A 428 13.28 36.03 -7.91
CA THR A 428 13.17 34.57 -7.99
C THR A 428 13.19 33.95 -6.60
N LEU A 429 12.05 33.42 -6.16
CA LEU A 429 11.99 32.50 -5.03
C LEU A 429 12.33 31.10 -5.54
N GLY A 430 13.48 30.57 -5.19
CA GLY A 430 13.99 29.31 -5.72
C GLY A 430 14.43 28.34 -4.65
N ALA A 431 14.40 27.06 -5.04
CA ALA A 431 14.90 25.94 -4.25
C ALA A 431 16.10 25.29 -4.96
N PRO A 432 17.11 24.81 -4.22
CA PRO A 432 18.15 23.99 -4.82
C PRO A 432 17.56 22.75 -5.52
N PRO A 433 18.25 22.18 -6.51
CA PRO A 433 17.81 20.93 -7.12
C PRO A 433 17.56 19.84 -6.07
N HIS A 434 16.52 19.03 -6.26
CA HIS A 434 16.13 17.91 -5.39
C HIS A 434 15.85 18.27 -3.92
N SER A 435 15.56 19.54 -3.61
CA SER A 435 15.30 19.98 -2.24
C SER A 435 13.80 20.13 -1.90
N ILE A 436 12.93 20.06 -2.89
CA ILE A 436 11.48 20.03 -2.69
C ILE A 436 11.01 18.57 -2.70
N CYS A 437 10.56 18.05 -1.57
CA CYS A 437 10.09 16.67 -1.45
C CYS A 437 8.73 16.61 -0.73
N ASP A 438 7.55 16.70 -1.46
CA ASP A 438 7.49 16.53 -2.93
C ASP A 438 6.84 17.72 -3.65
N ARG A 439 5.84 18.41 -3.03
CA ARG A 439 5.10 19.52 -3.66
C ARG A 439 4.82 20.63 -2.66
N GLY A 440 5.24 21.85 -2.98
CA GLY A 440 5.09 23.02 -2.13
C GLY A 440 4.14 24.05 -2.73
N TYR A 441 3.09 24.42 -1.99
CA TYR A 441 2.12 25.45 -2.36
C TYR A 441 2.55 26.74 -1.71
N VAL A 442 2.89 27.74 -2.53
CA VAL A 442 3.48 29.00 -2.07
C VAL A 442 2.41 30.08 -1.94
N MET A 443 2.33 30.73 -0.78
CA MET A 443 1.48 31.88 -0.51
C MET A 443 2.34 33.04 0.00
N LEU A 444 2.04 34.26 -0.46
CA LEU A 444 2.61 35.49 0.06
C LEU A 444 1.48 36.38 0.55
N GLN A 445 1.49 36.77 1.83
CA GLN A 445 0.40 37.51 2.47
C GLN A 445 -0.96 36.80 2.28
N LYS A 446 -0.95 35.46 2.38
CA LYS A 446 -2.08 34.55 2.14
C LYS A 446 -2.57 34.50 0.68
N GLU A 447 -1.95 35.21 -0.24
CA GLU A 447 -2.29 35.11 -1.67
C GLU A 447 -1.44 34.03 -2.35
N TYR A 448 -2.10 33.10 -3.06
CA TYR A 448 -1.45 31.99 -3.74
C TYR A 448 -0.57 32.48 -4.90
N GLN A 449 0.70 32.11 -4.89
CA GLN A 449 1.70 32.51 -5.87
C GLN A 449 2.00 31.40 -6.92
N GLY A 450 1.75 30.14 -6.57
CA GLY A 450 2.05 29.01 -7.42
C GLY A 450 2.60 27.83 -6.65
N THR A 451 3.17 26.87 -7.38
CA THR A 451 3.62 25.58 -6.84
C THR A 451 5.07 25.32 -7.17
N LEU A 452 5.84 24.89 -6.18
CA LEU A 452 7.16 24.28 -6.35
C LEU A 452 7.00 22.76 -6.35
N GLU A 453 7.71 22.06 -7.23
CA GLU A 453 7.51 20.62 -7.43
C GLU A 453 8.83 19.88 -7.58
N ARG A 454 8.92 18.70 -6.95
CA ARG A 454 10.03 17.75 -7.12
C ARG A 454 10.15 17.36 -8.59
N ASP A 455 11.37 17.44 -9.13
CA ASP A 455 11.68 17.13 -10.53
C ASP A 455 10.87 17.97 -11.57
N GLY A 456 10.33 19.10 -11.12
CA GLY A 456 9.53 20.02 -11.93
C GLY A 456 9.93 21.47 -11.72
N GLN A 457 8.94 22.32 -11.49
CA GLN A 457 9.16 23.75 -11.23
C GLN A 457 9.76 23.98 -9.84
N THR A 458 11.03 24.42 -9.79
CA THR A 458 11.74 24.68 -8.53
C THR A 458 11.87 26.17 -8.19
N ALA A 459 11.29 27.05 -9.00
CA ALA A 459 11.35 28.50 -8.79
C ALA A 459 10.07 29.20 -9.21
N LEU A 460 9.74 30.29 -8.50
CA LEU A 460 8.62 31.20 -8.76
C LEU A 460 9.10 32.65 -8.73
N HIS A 461 8.39 33.55 -9.40
CA HIS A 461 8.61 34.98 -9.29
C HIS A 461 7.64 35.57 -8.27
N VAL A 462 8.13 36.32 -7.31
CA VAL A 462 7.37 36.96 -6.24
C VAL A 462 7.66 38.44 -6.14
N THR A 463 6.68 39.23 -5.74
CA THR A 463 6.80 40.64 -5.40
C THR A 463 6.17 40.89 -4.03
N GLY A 464 6.77 41.79 -3.21
CA GLY A 464 6.26 42.05 -1.88
C GLY A 464 7.15 43.05 -1.11
N SER A 465 6.78 43.32 0.10
CA SER A 465 7.49 44.26 0.99
C SER A 465 8.26 43.51 2.08
N THR A 466 9.27 44.17 2.63
CA THR A 466 10.01 43.69 3.81
C THR A 466 9.03 43.33 4.93
N GLY A 467 9.17 42.13 5.48
CA GLY A 467 8.31 41.63 6.57
C GLY A 467 7.03 40.94 6.09
N ASP A 468 6.73 40.93 4.78
CA ASP A 468 5.60 40.15 4.25
C ASP A 468 5.76 38.67 4.57
N THR A 469 4.67 38.06 5.02
CA THR A 469 4.66 36.65 5.40
C THR A 469 4.65 35.76 4.16
N LEU A 470 5.69 34.93 4.05
CA LEU A 470 5.82 33.88 3.03
C LEU A 470 5.51 32.52 3.67
N ASP A 471 4.53 31.84 3.12
CA ASP A 471 4.11 30.50 3.51
C ASP A 471 4.35 29.49 2.39
N VAL A 472 4.90 28.33 2.74
CA VAL A 472 5.04 27.18 1.85
C VAL A 472 4.41 25.98 2.54
N LEU A 473 3.23 25.56 2.05
CA LEU A 473 2.61 24.32 2.49
C LEU A 473 3.22 23.17 1.68
N LEU A 474 3.93 22.28 2.35
CA LEU A 474 4.58 21.15 1.70
C LEU A 474 3.81 19.85 1.90
N GLU A 475 3.58 19.15 0.81
CA GLU A 475 2.91 17.85 0.76
C GLU A 475 3.92 16.72 0.57
N ASN A 476 3.81 15.68 1.40
CA ASN A 476 4.42 14.38 1.17
C ASN A 476 3.48 13.55 0.28
N MET A 477 3.89 13.24 -0.95
CA MET A 477 3.09 12.47 -1.90
C MET A 477 3.39 10.96 -1.89
N GLY A 478 4.13 10.49 -0.89
CA GLY A 478 4.54 9.09 -0.70
C GLY A 478 6.05 8.90 -0.83
N ARG A 479 6.64 8.11 0.09
CA ARG A 479 8.07 7.76 0.00
C ARG A 479 8.29 6.68 -1.01
N ILE A 480 9.46 6.71 -1.65
CA ILE A 480 9.89 5.72 -2.64
C ILE A 480 9.77 4.33 -2.05
N SER A 481 9.09 3.44 -2.78
CA SER A 481 8.79 2.06 -2.39
C SER A 481 9.70 1.04 -3.05
N PHE A 482 10.31 1.37 -4.19
CA PHE A 482 11.17 0.48 -4.96
C PHE A 482 12.33 1.25 -5.61
N GLY A 483 13.45 0.57 -5.80
CA GLY A 483 14.64 1.09 -6.46
C GLY A 483 15.93 0.82 -5.69
N ALA A 484 17.02 1.33 -6.21
CA ALA A 484 18.35 1.13 -5.63
C ALA A 484 18.50 1.75 -4.24
N ASN A 485 17.79 2.84 -3.96
CA ASN A 485 17.76 3.50 -2.65
C ASN A 485 16.35 4.00 -2.34
N ILE A 486 15.85 3.65 -1.16
CA ILE A 486 14.53 4.02 -0.66
C ILE A 486 14.58 4.97 0.55
N SER A 487 15.76 5.49 0.90
CA SER A 487 15.91 6.51 1.95
C SER A 487 15.42 7.87 1.44
N ASP A 488 14.10 8.07 1.46
CA ASP A 488 13.42 9.22 0.86
C ASP A 488 12.93 10.18 1.94
N PHE A 489 13.76 11.16 2.27
CA PHE A 489 13.43 12.22 3.22
C PHE A 489 12.41 13.19 2.62
N LYS A 490 11.50 13.71 3.45
CA LYS A 490 10.44 14.63 3.06
C LYS A 490 10.62 16.02 3.64
N GLY A 491 10.08 17.01 2.93
CA GLY A 491 10.11 18.39 3.37
C GLY A 491 10.94 19.30 2.46
N LEU A 492 11.34 20.43 3.01
CA LEU A 492 12.36 21.28 2.43
C LEU A 492 13.73 20.72 2.84
N LEU A 493 14.38 19.96 1.96
CA LEU A 493 15.70 19.37 2.22
C LEU A 493 16.82 20.38 2.04
N GLY A 494 16.56 21.45 1.28
CA GLY A 494 17.44 22.58 1.08
C GLY A 494 16.74 23.89 1.41
N ASN A 495 17.52 24.93 1.69
CA ASN A 495 16.95 26.23 2.02
C ASN A 495 16.45 26.95 0.77
N LEU A 496 15.28 27.58 0.87
CA LEU A 496 14.79 28.48 -0.16
C LEU A 496 15.60 29.77 -0.19
N SER A 497 15.79 30.34 -1.36
CA SER A 497 16.44 31.63 -1.56
C SER A 497 15.56 32.60 -2.33
N LEU A 498 15.70 33.86 -2.00
CA LEU A 498 15.15 34.98 -2.76
C LEU A 498 16.31 35.55 -3.60
N ASP A 499 16.26 35.35 -4.92
CA ASP A 499 17.42 35.43 -5.81
C ASP A 499 18.56 34.53 -5.29
N SER A 500 19.71 35.10 -4.92
CA SER A 500 20.83 34.33 -4.34
C SER A 500 20.89 34.39 -2.81
N SER A 501 19.93 35.05 -2.14
CA SER A 501 19.94 35.25 -0.69
C SER A 501 19.11 34.20 0.03
N PRO A 502 19.72 33.35 0.88
CA PRO A 502 18.97 32.30 1.59
C PRO A 502 17.98 32.91 2.60
N LEU A 503 16.77 32.38 2.62
CA LEU A 503 15.74 32.74 3.60
C LEU A 503 16.06 32.12 4.96
N ARG A 504 15.69 32.80 6.05
CA ARG A 504 16.03 32.41 7.42
C ARG A 504 14.84 32.60 8.37
N ASN A 505 14.99 32.11 9.60
CA ASN A 505 14.04 32.30 10.70
C ASN A 505 12.65 31.69 10.38
N TRP A 506 12.65 30.41 10.18
CA TRP A 506 11.45 29.65 9.84
C TRP A 506 10.63 29.28 11.06
N LEU A 507 9.30 29.39 10.91
CA LEU A 507 8.29 28.80 11.77
C LEU A 507 7.74 27.58 11.03
N ILE A 508 7.87 26.39 11.61
CA ILE A 508 7.52 25.11 10.97
C ILE A 508 6.35 24.49 11.72
N TYR A 509 5.24 24.29 11.03
CA TYR A 509 3.98 23.79 11.59
C TYR A 509 3.73 22.36 11.10
N PRO A 510 3.97 21.33 11.93
CA PRO A 510 3.48 19.98 11.65
C PRO A 510 1.95 19.97 11.73
N LEU A 511 1.26 19.64 10.63
CA LEU A 511 -0.20 19.72 10.58
C LEU A 511 -0.84 18.36 10.90
N ALA A 512 -1.59 18.30 12.00
CA ALA A 512 -2.32 17.12 12.46
C ALA A 512 -3.75 17.08 11.90
N ILE A 513 -3.89 17.14 10.57
CA ILE A 513 -5.19 17.29 9.89
C ILE A 513 -6.11 16.10 10.19
N ASP A 514 -5.61 14.86 10.04
CA ASP A 514 -6.40 13.67 10.31
C ASP A 514 -6.87 13.58 11.75
N THR A 515 -6.01 13.95 12.70
CA THR A 515 -6.38 13.98 14.12
C THR A 515 -7.51 14.97 14.37
N ALA A 516 -7.43 16.17 13.82
CA ALA A 516 -8.48 17.17 13.96
C ALA A 516 -9.81 16.68 13.37
N ILE A 517 -9.78 16.10 12.18
CA ILE A 517 -10.99 15.60 11.50
C ILE A 517 -11.59 14.39 12.25
N GLN A 518 -10.78 13.46 12.75
CA GLN A 518 -11.24 12.32 13.56
C GLN A 518 -11.87 12.77 14.88
N GLN A 519 -11.45 13.91 15.44
CA GLN A 519 -12.04 14.54 16.62
C GLN A 519 -13.32 15.35 16.30
N GLY A 520 -13.80 15.29 15.05
CA GLY A 520 -15.06 15.89 14.61
C GLY A 520 -14.94 17.28 13.98
N TRP A 521 -13.76 17.89 13.93
CA TRP A 521 -13.54 19.12 13.17
C TRP A 521 -13.64 18.82 11.64
N PRO A 522 -14.16 19.73 10.80
CA PRO A 522 -14.76 21.04 11.14
C PRO A 522 -16.26 20.98 11.44
N HIS A 523 -16.93 19.84 11.34
CA HIS A 523 -18.39 19.70 11.45
C HIS A 523 -18.93 19.99 12.84
N ALA A 524 -18.14 19.76 13.88
CA ALA A 524 -18.48 20.09 15.27
C ALA A 524 -18.17 21.55 15.66
N ALA A 525 -17.59 22.34 14.75
CA ALA A 525 -17.17 23.72 15.00
C ALA A 525 -18.04 24.73 14.23
N LEU A 526 -18.13 25.95 14.75
CA LEU A 526 -18.79 27.05 14.03
C LEU A 526 -17.94 27.45 12.81
N PRO A 527 -18.56 27.71 11.64
CA PRO A 527 -17.83 28.19 10.46
C PRO A 527 -17.07 29.49 10.78
N LYS A 528 -15.78 29.53 10.48
CA LYS A 528 -15.04 30.78 10.47
C LYS A 528 -15.43 31.52 9.19
N SER A 529 -15.81 32.82 9.33
CA SER A 529 -16.16 33.65 8.18
C SER A 529 -14.97 33.77 7.22
N SER A 530 -15.03 33.12 6.07
CA SER A 530 -14.03 33.25 5.03
C SER A 530 -14.37 34.42 4.13
N SER A 531 -13.54 35.44 4.11
CA SER A 531 -13.66 36.55 3.16
C SER A 531 -13.13 36.14 1.79
N GLY A 532 -14.05 35.97 0.82
CA GLY A 532 -13.71 35.90 -0.60
C GLY A 532 -13.12 34.61 -1.13
N GLY A 533 -13.33 34.33 -2.43
CA GLY A 533 -12.84 33.16 -3.15
C GLY A 533 -11.35 33.28 -3.52
N ARG A 534 -10.45 33.26 -2.55
CA ARG A 534 -9.00 33.20 -2.81
C ARG A 534 -8.62 31.82 -3.32
N ALA A 535 -7.71 31.74 -4.28
CA ALA A 535 -7.02 30.51 -4.64
C ALA A 535 -6.06 30.10 -3.51
N GLY A 536 -5.74 28.79 -3.42
CA GLY A 536 -4.83 28.22 -2.45
C GLY A 536 -5.50 27.26 -1.47
N PRO A 537 -4.74 26.74 -0.49
CA PRO A 537 -5.21 25.69 0.40
C PRO A 537 -6.38 26.10 1.28
N ALA A 538 -7.50 25.39 1.14
CA ALA A 538 -8.74 25.69 1.87
C ALA A 538 -9.56 24.44 2.16
N PHE A 539 -10.31 24.45 3.26
CA PHE A 539 -11.23 23.39 3.62
C PHE A 539 -12.65 23.69 3.14
N TYR A 540 -13.29 22.64 2.64
CA TYR A 540 -14.69 22.64 2.20
C TYR A 540 -15.46 21.56 2.93
N THR A 541 -16.72 21.81 3.25
CA THR A 541 -17.57 20.87 3.96
C THR A 541 -18.92 20.72 3.28
N GLY A 542 -19.50 19.55 3.42
CA GLY A 542 -20.85 19.22 2.96
C GLY A 542 -21.37 17.96 3.62
N THR A 543 -22.62 17.64 3.33
CA THR A 543 -23.26 16.42 3.84
C THR A 543 -24.15 15.82 2.78
N PHE A 544 -24.33 14.50 2.83
CA PHE A 544 -25.32 13.78 2.05
C PHE A 544 -25.90 12.62 2.84
N GLU A 545 -27.03 12.10 2.40
CA GLU A 545 -27.71 10.98 3.05
C GLU A 545 -27.70 9.74 2.16
N THR A 546 -27.68 8.57 2.78
CA THR A 546 -27.79 7.28 2.10
C THR A 546 -29.21 6.76 2.22
N PRO A 547 -29.89 6.46 1.10
CA PRO A 547 -31.26 5.94 1.15
C PRO A 547 -31.27 4.45 1.54
N GLY A 548 -31.54 4.16 2.80
CA GLY A 548 -31.81 2.81 3.29
C GLY A 548 -30.60 1.92 3.50
N ILE A 549 -29.74 1.72 2.50
CA ILE A 549 -28.53 0.89 2.56
C ILE A 549 -27.32 1.71 2.09
N ALA A 550 -26.19 1.55 2.77
CA ALA A 550 -24.94 2.15 2.39
C ALA A 550 -24.22 1.27 1.34
N TRP A 551 -24.33 1.63 0.08
CA TRP A 551 -23.65 0.97 -1.02
C TRP A 551 -22.31 1.63 -1.34
N ASP A 552 -21.38 0.86 -1.93
CA ASP A 552 -20.16 1.41 -2.51
C ASP A 552 -20.49 2.47 -3.56
N THR A 553 -19.62 3.46 -3.70
CA THR A 553 -19.77 4.54 -4.68
C THR A 553 -18.40 5.09 -5.10
N PHE A 554 -18.39 5.96 -6.09
CA PHE A 554 -17.19 6.65 -6.56
C PHE A 554 -17.44 8.14 -6.62
N VAL A 555 -16.56 8.94 -6.04
CA VAL A 555 -16.71 10.39 -6.02
C VAL A 555 -15.83 11.04 -7.08
N LYS A 556 -16.45 11.81 -7.97
CA LYS A 556 -15.80 12.64 -8.99
C LYS A 556 -15.67 14.08 -8.51
N PHE A 557 -14.63 14.77 -8.95
CA PHE A 557 -14.24 16.13 -8.56
C PHE A 557 -14.32 17.11 -9.75
N PRO A 558 -15.52 17.51 -10.23
CA PRO A 558 -15.65 18.37 -11.41
C PRO A 558 -15.12 19.78 -11.12
N GLY A 559 -14.04 20.18 -11.83
CA GLY A 559 -13.43 21.50 -11.68
C GLY A 559 -12.53 21.70 -10.47
N TRP A 560 -12.36 20.69 -9.62
CA TRP A 560 -11.39 20.70 -8.53
C TRP A 560 -9.98 20.39 -9.07
N SER A 561 -8.97 20.90 -8.40
CA SER A 561 -7.58 20.77 -8.87
C SER A 561 -6.86 19.57 -8.23
N LYS A 562 -6.59 19.64 -6.95
CA LYS A 562 -5.82 18.63 -6.21
C LYS A 562 -6.09 18.76 -4.71
N GLY A 563 -6.20 17.63 -4.04
CA GLY A 563 -6.39 17.67 -2.59
C GLY A 563 -6.59 16.32 -1.93
N GLN A 564 -7.26 16.35 -0.80
CA GLN A 564 -7.52 15.19 0.05
C GLN A 564 -9.00 15.17 0.45
N LEU A 565 -9.58 13.97 0.54
CA LEU A 565 -10.99 13.78 0.88
C LEU A 565 -11.15 12.91 2.13
N TRP A 566 -12.03 13.34 3.03
CA TRP A 566 -12.51 12.56 4.17
C TRP A 566 -14.03 12.45 4.12
N ILE A 567 -14.55 11.26 4.44
CA ILE A 567 -15.98 11.04 4.70
C ILE A 567 -16.12 10.40 6.07
N ASN A 568 -16.93 10.99 6.94
CA ASN A 568 -17.16 10.53 8.31
C ASN A 568 -15.86 10.36 9.13
N GLY A 569 -14.85 11.17 8.87
CA GLY A 569 -13.52 11.10 9.50
C GLY A 569 -12.57 10.09 8.86
N PHE A 570 -13.04 9.26 7.92
CA PHE A 570 -12.21 8.31 7.19
C PHE A 570 -11.51 9.01 6.02
N ASN A 571 -10.18 8.94 5.98
CA ASN A 571 -9.36 9.51 4.92
C ASN A 571 -9.37 8.61 3.68
N LEU A 572 -10.06 9.05 2.62
CA LEU A 572 -10.20 8.30 1.37
C LEU A 572 -8.98 8.42 0.45
N GLY A 573 -8.12 9.38 0.70
CA GLY A 573 -6.90 9.58 -0.07
C GLY A 573 -6.88 10.87 -0.89
N ARG A 574 -5.85 10.98 -1.70
CA ARG A 574 -5.56 12.11 -2.60
C ARG A 574 -6.38 12.04 -3.87
N TYR A 575 -6.95 13.18 -4.28
CA TYR A 575 -7.48 13.36 -5.63
C TYR A 575 -6.62 14.35 -6.42
N TRP A 576 -6.47 14.09 -7.71
CA TRP A 576 -5.73 14.97 -8.64
C TRP A 576 -6.23 14.83 -10.07
N PRO A 577 -7.50 15.19 -10.34
CA PRO A 577 -8.13 14.96 -11.63
C PRO A 577 -7.46 15.71 -12.78
N LEU A 578 -6.79 16.86 -12.51
CA LEU A 578 -6.07 17.61 -13.54
C LEU A 578 -4.86 16.83 -14.10
N ARG A 579 -4.19 16.03 -13.26
CA ARG A 579 -3.10 15.14 -13.72
C ARG A 579 -3.62 13.79 -14.20
N GLY A 580 -4.62 13.23 -13.54
CA GLY A 580 -5.09 11.90 -13.84
C GLY A 580 -4.00 10.81 -13.67
N PRO A 581 -4.24 9.58 -14.17
CA PRO A 581 -5.42 9.16 -14.93
C PRO A 581 -6.69 8.99 -14.09
N GLN A 582 -6.55 8.81 -12.76
CA GLN A 582 -7.67 8.62 -11.85
C GLN A 582 -8.52 9.89 -11.75
N GLN A 583 -9.84 9.75 -12.04
CA GLN A 583 -10.80 10.84 -12.00
C GLN A 583 -11.79 10.75 -10.84
N THR A 584 -11.89 9.57 -10.23
CA THR A 584 -12.81 9.30 -9.12
C THR A 584 -12.08 8.61 -7.98
N LEU A 585 -12.49 8.87 -6.73
CA LEU A 585 -12.07 8.08 -5.57
C LEU A 585 -13.14 7.05 -5.21
N PHE A 586 -12.70 5.83 -4.90
CA PHE A 586 -13.57 4.78 -4.38
C PHE A 586 -14.00 5.09 -2.95
N VAL A 587 -15.31 4.95 -2.68
CA VAL A 587 -15.91 5.14 -1.36
C VAL A 587 -16.58 3.82 -0.96
N PRO A 588 -15.98 3.04 -0.05
CA PRO A 588 -16.59 1.82 0.46
C PRO A 588 -17.90 2.13 1.20
N GLY A 589 -18.94 1.33 0.98
CA GLY A 589 -20.21 1.48 1.70
C GLY A 589 -20.06 1.36 3.22
N SER A 590 -19.06 0.61 3.68
CA SER A 590 -18.74 0.47 5.11
C SER A 590 -18.29 1.76 5.81
N VAL A 591 -17.88 2.77 5.06
CA VAL A 591 -17.53 4.12 5.58
C VAL A 591 -18.77 4.98 5.76
N LEU A 592 -19.87 4.64 5.09
CA LEU A 592 -21.08 5.43 5.05
C LEU A 592 -22.05 5.07 6.19
N HIS A 593 -22.80 6.05 6.64
CA HIS A 593 -23.85 5.91 7.63
C HIS A 593 -25.22 5.84 6.96
N VAL A 594 -26.12 5.06 7.54
CA VAL A 594 -27.54 4.99 7.18
C VAL A 594 -28.36 5.68 8.26
N GLY A 595 -29.38 6.46 7.85
CA GLY A 595 -30.29 7.14 8.74
C GLY A 595 -29.73 8.37 9.46
N ARG A 596 -28.54 8.82 9.07
CA ARG A 596 -27.93 10.08 9.51
C ARG A 596 -27.05 10.64 8.41
N PRO A 597 -26.79 11.96 8.39
CA PRO A 597 -25.94 12.57 7.38
C PRO A 597 -24.51 12.01 7.38
N ASN A 598 -23.95 11.86 6.19
CA ASN A 598 -22.54 11.58 5.97
C ASN A 598 -21.80 12.90 5.81
N ASN A 599 -20.81 13.12 6.66
CA ASN A 599 -20.00 14.33 6.69
C ASN A 599 -18.87 14.25 5.68
N ILE A 600 -18.77 15.23 4.79
CA ILE A 600 -17.68 15.38 3.82
C ILE A 600 -16.76 16.50 4.26
N THR A 601 -15.46 16.27 4.25
CA THR A 601 -14.41 17.28 4.38
C THR A 601 -13.45 17.15 3.22
N VAL A 602 -13.22 18.24 2.50
CA VAL A 602 -12.25 18.34 1.39
C VAL A 602 -11.20 19.38 1.75
N LEU A 603 -9.93 19.03 1.63
CA LEU A 603 -8.84 19.98 1.55
C LEU A 603 -8.48 20.17 0.08
N GLU A 604 -8.82 21.32 -0.50
CA GLU A 604 -8.35 21.72 -1.82
C GLU A 604 -7.05 22.53 -1.67
N LEU A 605 -6.07 22.26 -2.53
CA LEU A 605 -4.71 22.79 -2.38
C LEU A 605 -4.38 23.96 -3.33
N GLU A 606 -5.08 24.06 -4.45
CA GLU A 606 -4.76 25.03 -5.50
C GLU A 606 -5.94 25.97 -5.82
N GLY A 607 -7.10 25.42 -6.17
CA GLY A 607 -8.28 26.22 -6.49
C GLY A 607 -9.52 25.38 -6.70
N ALA A 608 -10.55 25.67 -5.92
CA ALA A 608 -11.86 25.04 -6.06
C ALA A 608 -12.67 25.69 -7.20
N PRO A 609 -13.63 24.96 -7.78
CA PRO A 609 -14.56 25.53 -8.78
C PRO A 609 -15.44 26.61 -8.14
N SER A 610 -15.94 27.53 -8.99
CA SER A 610 -16.85 28.59 -8.56
C SER A 610 -18.13 28.08 -7.89
N THR A 611 -18.56 26.88 -8.31
CA THR A 611 -19.64 26.13 -7.66
C THR A 611 -19.06 24.83 -7.14
N PRO A 612 -18.74 24.74 -5.83
CA PRO A 612 -18.08 23.58 -5.24
C PRO A 612 -19.04 22.39 -5.15
N LEU A 613 -19.01 21.51 -6.12
CA LEU A 613 -19.84 20.32 -6.22
C LEU A 613 -18.97 19.06 -6.31
N LEU A 614 -19.40 17.98 -5.67
CA LEU A 614 -18.94 16.63 -5.90
C LEU A 614 -20.03 15.82 -6.61
N LEU A 615 -19.63 14.82 -7.39
CA LEU A 615 -20.56 13.92 -8.07
C LEU A 615 -20.28 12.48 -7.70
N PHE A 616 -21.22 11.85 -7.02
CA PHE A 616 -21.13 10.43 -6.65
C PHE A 616 -21.74 9.55 -7.73
N LEU A 617 -20.94 8.59 -8.21
CA LEU A 617 -21.24 7.70 -9.34
C LEU A 617 -21.20 6.24 -8.91
N ASP A 618 -21.81 5.37 -9.71
CA ASP A 618 -21.82 3.92 -9.53
C ASP A 618 -20.64 3.18 -10.21
N ARG A 619 -19.69 3.92 -10.77
CA ARG A 619 -18.53 3.37 -11.50
C ARG A 619 -17.32 4.28 -11.41
N PRO A 620 -16.09 3.70 -11.51
CA PRO A 620 -14.86 4.49 -11.60
C PRO A 620 -14.74 5.17 -12.96
N LEU A 621 -13.97 6.25 -13.00
CA LEU A 621 -13.58 6.95 -14.23
C LEU A 621 -12.06 7.13 -14.25
N PHE A 622 -11.45 6.78 -15.38
CA PHE A 622 -10.04 6.98 -15.67
C PHE A 622 -9.88 7.69 -17.02
N ASN A 623 -8.92 8.60 -17.14
CA ASN A 623 -8.52 9.15 -18.41
C ASN A 623 -7.58 8.18 -19.11
N ARG A 624 -7.95 7.69 -20.30
CA ARG A 624 -7.13 6.78 -21.10
C ARG A 624 -5.97 7.45 -21.83
N THR A 625 -6.07 8.76 -22.06
CA THR A 625 -5.05 9.58 -22.73
C THR A 625 -4.78 10.80 -21.89
N LEU A 626 -3.49 11.12 -21.68
CA LEU A 626 -3.10 12.40 -21.10
C LEU A 626 -3.60 13.52 -22.03
N SER A 627 -4.47 14.39 -21.53
CA SER A 627 -4.63 15.69 -22.16
C SER A 627 -3.29 16.42 -21.99
N ARG A 628 -2.54 16.60 -23.07
CA ARG A 628 -1.40 17.53 -23.03
C ARG A 628 -1.98 18.88 -22.63
N SER A 629 -1.71 19.30 -21.40
CA SER A 629 -1.93 20.69 -21.02
C SER A 629 -0.95 21.52 -21.87
N THR A 630 -1.48 22.18 -22.85
CA THR A 630 -0.80 23.25 -23.60
C THR A 630 -0.53 24.42 -22.67
#